data_985083bcf638ef0bcf4187e7dc0015fa
#
_entry.id   985083bcf638ef0bcf4187e7dc0015fa
#
_cell.length_a   1.000
_cell.length_b   1.000
_cell.length_c   1.000
_cell.angle_alpha   90.00
_cell.angle_beta   90.00
_cell.angle_gamma   90.00
#
_symmetry.space_group_name_H-M   'P 1'
#
loop_
_entity.id
_entity.type
_entity.pdbx_description
1 polymer ?
#
loop_
_entity_poly.entity_id
_entity_poly.type
_entity_poly.pdbx_seq_one_letter_code
_entity_poly.pdbx_strand_id
1 'polypeptide(L)'
;VEHDNSFYKNKAMAKKNVIYTTWSPECFLDEAILSYPMFMKHRNPLFFYEKVYDLEFKVTLGNKQFYGCLMPHEEVYTLCKLYDMEGGFLYKVNDHTTKLIRTNLDDLDKLWDYEMKVLDPQDAELEGEDLVGVLLVYPDKERYMYNVLSNEAIFSKYKTNATYFQVACGVYASLSVLLLDQLPKGAFYVDELLLKTENHYGNYVKYYMTDFITGENEQTDGLLHQRMQNLRNLDSDEK
;
A
#
# COMPACT_ATOMS: atom_id res chain seq x y z
N VAL A 1 -3.63 2.91 2.94
CA VAL A 1 -2.94 1.78 3.59
C VAL A 1 -3.00 0.55 2.71
N GLU A 2 -1.92 -0.19 2.64
CA GLU A 2 -1.82 -1.43 1.87
C GLU A 2 -1.01 -2.48 2.63
N HIS A 3 -1.45 -3.71 2.57
CA HIS A 3 -0.73 -4.86 3.11
C HIS A 3 -0.79 -6.01 2.12
N ASP A 4 0.31 -6.18 1.38
CA ASP A 4 0.51 -7.31 0.48
C ASP A 4 1.37 -8.38 1.18
N ASN A 5 0.72 -9.43 1.68
CA ASN A 5 1.40 -10.57 2.28
C ASN A 5 1.58 -11.74 1.32
N SER A 6 1.40 -11.50 0.04
CA SER A 6 1.56 -12.51 -1.02
C SER A 6 2.95 -13.13 -1.03
N PHE A 7 3.02 -14.45 -1.10
CA PHE A 7 4.27 -15.17 -1.22
C PHE A 7 4.08 -16.57 -1.82
N TYR A 8 5.17 -17.27 -2.15
CA TYR A 8 5.10 -18.65 -2.58
C TYR A 8 4.50 -19.54 -1.49
N LYS A 9 3.51 -20.33 -1.82
CA LYS A 9 2.93 -21.35 -0.94
C LYS A 9 3.99 -22.39 -0.55
N ASN A 10 4.82 -22.81 -1.51
CA ASN A 10 6.02 -23.58 -1.22
C ASN A 10 7.20 -22.65 -0.92
N LYS A 11 7.47 -22.39 0.36
CA LYS A 11 8.56 -21.50 0.81
C LYS A 11 9.95 -21.92 0.34
N ALA A 12 10.16 -23.21 -0.04
CA ALA A 12 11.44 -23.68 -0.58
C ALA A 12 11.76 -23.12 -1.99
N MET A 13 10.79 -22.53 -2.65
CA MET A 13 10.98 -21.80 -3.93
C MET A 13 11.71 -20.47 -3.75
N ALA A 14 11.66 -19.89 -2.55
CA ALA A 14 12.28 -18.61 -2.27
C ALA A 14 13.80 -18.73 -2.09
N LYS A 15 14.55 -17.90 -2.79
CA LYS A 15 16.00 -17.75 -2.62
C LYS A 15 16.28 -16.64 -1.58
N LYS A 16 17.37 -16.77 -0.82
CA LYS A 16 17.69 -15.87 0.28
C LYS A 16 17.91 -14.40 -0.13
N ASN A 17 18.60 -14.18 -1.25
CA ASN A 17 19.02 -12.85 -1.70
C ASN A 17 18.22 -12.42 -2.95
N VAL A 18 16.91 -12.59 -2.90
CA VAL A 18 16.00 -12.18 -3.97
C VAL A 18 14.90 -11.32 -3.36
N ILE A 19 14.66 -10.18 -3.97
CA ILE A 19 13.58 -9.27 -3.62
C ILE A 19 12.33 -9.73 -4.36
N TYR A 20 11.30 -10.09 -3.62
CA TYR A 20 10.03 -10.54 -4.15
C TYR A 20 8.93 -9.53 -3.89
N THR A 21 8.24 -9.11 -4.94
CA THR A 21 7.02 -8.29 -4.87
C THR A 21 5.97 -8.83 -5.82
N THR A 22 4.75 -8.35 -5.75
CA THR A 22 3.66 -8.71 -6.67
C THR A 22 3.57 -7.76 -7.87
N TRP A 23 4.38 -6.71 -7.90
CA TRP A 23 4.54 -5.71 -8.96
C TRP A 23 6.02 -5.42 -9.19
N SER A 24 6.40 -4.33 -9.90
CA SER A 24 7.81 -4.04 -10.20
C SER A 24 8.66 -3.90 -8.92
N PRO A 25 9.60 -4.81 -8.66
CA PRO A 25 10.47 -4.71 -7.50
C PRO A 25 11.45 -3.54 -7.59
N GLU A 26 11.82 -3.10 -8.80
CA GLU A 26 12.66 -1.92 -9.01
C GLU A 26 11.94 -0.64 -8.57
N CYS A 27 10.68 -0.44 -9.02
CA CYS A 27 9.88 0.69 -8.58
C CYS A 27 9.60 0.65 -7.07
N PHE A 28 9.35 -0.54 -6.53
CA PHE A 28 9.20 -0.72 -5.10
C PHE A 28 10.45 -0.28 -4.33
N LEU A 29 11.65 -0.63 -4.79
CA LEU A 29 12.89 -0.20 -4.13
C LEU A 29 13.11 1.32 -4.22
N ASP A 30 12.78 1.95 -5.35
CA ASP A 30 12.84 3.41 -5.48
C ASP A 30 12.02 4.10 -4.38
N GLU A 31 10.84 3.61 -4.10
CA GLU A 31 9.98 4.14 -3.04
C GLU A 31 10.47 3.76 -1.64
N ALA A 32 10.93 2.53 -1.47
CA ALA A 32 11.26 1.95 -0.18
C ALA A 32 12.62 2.38 0.39
N ILE A 33 13.62 2.65 -0.46
CA ILE A 33 15.00 2.87 0.01
C ILE A 33 15.65 4.18 -0.45
N LEU A 34 15.25 4.74 -1.60
CA LEU A 34 15.79 6.03 -2.09
C LEU A 34 15.05 7.23 -1.49
N SER A 35 13.82 7.04 -1.04
CA SER A 35 12.98 8.08 -0.46
C SER A 35 13.05 8.12 1.07
N TYR A 36 12.70 9.27 1.64
CA TYR A 36 12.43 9.40 3.07
C TYR A 36 10.95 9.16 3.36
N PRO A 37 10.58 8.66 4.56
CA PRO A 37 9.18 8.58 4.97
C PRO A 37 8.52 9.95 4.86
N MET A 38 7.49 10.07 4.02
CA MET A 38 6.82 11.33 3.70
C MET A 38 5.35 11.27 4.12
N PHE A 39 4.88 12.35 4.73
CA PHE A 39 3.48 12.59 5.00
C PHE A 39 3.09 14.04 4.69
N MET A 40 1.81 14.28 4.56
CA MET A 40 1.29 15.63 4.37
C MET A 40 0.66 16.14 5.66
N LYS A 41 0.88 17.43 5.97
CA LYS A 41 0.20 18.14 7.06
C LYS A 41 0.06 19.61 6.71
N HIS A 42 -1.13 20.18 6.96
CA HIS A 42 -1.44 21.56 6.60
C HIS A 42 -1.04 21.89 5.15
N ARG A 43 -1.36 20.99 4.22
CA ARG A 43 -1.07 21.10 2.78
C ARG A 43 0.41 21.16 2.42
N ASN A 44 1.30 20.81 3.33
CA ASN A 44 2.75 20.76 3.11
C ASN A 44 3.29 19.34 3.26
N PRO A 45 4.22 18.92 2.40
CA PRO A 45 4.93 17.68 2.59
C PRO A 45 5.93 17.82 3.75
N LEU A 46 5.95 16.83 4.62
CA LEU A 46 6.88 16.71 5.73
C LEU A 46 7.57 15.35 5.65
N PHE A 47 8.79 15.27 6.16
CA PHE A 47 9.62 14.07 6.09
C PHE A 47 10.16 13.74 7.47
N PHE A 48 10.26 12.43 7.75
CA PHE A 48 11.11 11.94 8.83
C PHE A 48 12.55 11.83 8.34
N TYR A 49 13.52 11.95 9.25
CA TYR A 49 14.95 11.84 8.91
C TYR A 49 15.46 10.40 8.93
N GLU A 50 14.69 9.49 9.51
CA GLU A 50 14.93 8.07 9.51
C GLU A 50 14.71 7.48 8.14
N LYS A 51 15.26 6.29 7.87
CA LYS A 51 14.96 5.53 6.65
C LYS A 51 13.55 4.95 6.73
N VAL A 52 12.94 4.67 5.59
CA VAL A 52 11.57 4.12 5.50
C VAL A 52 11.41 2.88 6.39
N TYR A 53 12.35 1.95 6.33
CA TYR A 53 12.28 0.68 7.08
C TYR A 53 12.85 0.74 8.51
N ASP A 54 13.31 1.91 8.99
CA ASP A 54 13.59 2.15 10.40
C ASP A 54 12.32 2.40 11.22
N LEU A 55 11.23 2.83 10.54
CA LEU A 55 9.97 3.20 11.17
C LEU A 55 8.85 2.27 10.75
N GLU A 56 8.01 1.94 11.69
CA GLU A 56 6.73 1.26 11.46
C GLU A 56 5.58 2.02 12.09
N PHE A 57 4.43 1.93 11.47
CA PHE A 57 3.21 2.60 11.91
C PHE A 57 2.08 1.59 12.04
N LYS A 58 1.46 1.57 13.21
CA LYS A 58 0.33 0.68 13.49
C LYS A 58 -0.89 1.05 12.66
N VAL A 59 -1.49 0.05 12.03
CA VAL A 59 -2.76 0.14 11.30
C VAL A 59 -3.75 -0.84 11.91
N THR A 60 -4.93 -0.35 12.28
CA THR A 60 -6.05 -1.15 12.80
C THR A 60 -7.27 -0.93 11.93
N LEU A 61 -7.80 -2.00 11.34
CA LEU A 61 -9.00 -2.00 10.49
C LEU A 61 -9.99 -3.05 11.03
N GLY A 62 -10.63 -2.74 12.16
CA GLY A 62 -11.45 -3.70 12.87
C GLY A 62 -10.63 -4.86 13.44
N ASN A 63 -10.87 -6.06 12.95
CA ASN A 63 -10.12 -7.26 13.36
C ASN A 63 -8.80 -7.48 12.61
N LYS A 64 -8.51 -6.67 11.60
CA LYS A 64 -7.22 -6.69 10.89
C LYS A 64 -6.27 -5.69 11.54
N GLN A 65 -5.04 -6.12 11.83
CA GLN A 65 -4.01 -5.26 12.37
C GLN A 65 -2.66 -5.61 11.74
N PHE A 66 -1.90 -4.59 11.36
CA PHE A 66 -0.53 -4.74 10.87
C PHE A 66 0.29 -3.49 11.16
N TYR A 67 1.60 -3.59 10.94
CA TYR A 67 2.52 -2.46 10.95
C TYR A 67 3.05 -2.25 9.54
N GLY A 68 2.90 -1.04 9.00
CA GLY A 68 3.37 -0.65 7.67
C GLY A 68 4.45 0.43 7.74
N CYS A 69 5.25 0.51 6.70
CA CYS A 69 6.24 1.58 6.51
C CYS A 69 5.60 2.76 5.80
N LEU A 70 5.97 3.98 6.19
CA LEU A 70 5.47 5.20 5.57
C LEU A 70 6.25 5.49 4.30
N MET A 71 5.58 5.42 3.16
CA MET A 71 6.16 5.67 1.84
C MET A 71 5.58 6.92 1.20
N PRO A 72 6.36 7.64 0.37
CA PRO A 72 5.80 8.69 -0.48
C PRO A 72 4.84 8.08 -1.50
N HIS A 73 3.72 8.76 -1.73
CA HIS A 73 2.73 8.36 -2.73
C HIS A 73 1.96 9.57 -3.24
N GLU A 74 1.64 9.62 -4.54
CA GLU A 74 1.06 10.80 -5.17
C GLU A 74 -0.33 11.16 -4.65
N GLU A 75 -1.17 10.18 -4.34
CA GLU A 75 -2.52 10.42 -3.82
C GLU A 75 -2.48 11.10 -2.44
N VAL A 76 -1.47 10.82 -1.63
CA VAL A 76 -1.30 11.52 -0.35
C VAL A 76 -1.10 13.01 -0.59
N TYR A 77 -0.26 13.36 -1.57
CA TYR A 77 0.03 14.74 -1.91
C TYR A 77 -1.22 15.45 -2.45
N THR A 78 -1.92 14.86 -3.41
CA THR A 78 -3.06 15.48 -4.08
C THR A 78 -4.27 15.60 -3.17
N LEU A 79 -4.64 14.54 -2.44
CA LEU A 79 -5.77 14.54 -1.50
C LEU A 79 -5.55 15.52 -0.35
N CYS A 80 -4.36 15.55 0.26
CA CYS A 80 -4.10 16.44 1.38
C CYS A 80 -3.94 17.90 0.95
N LYS A 81 -3.74 18.18 -0.32
CA LYS A 81 -3.87 19.54 -0.88
C LYS A 81 -5.31 19.99 -1.04
N LEU A 82 -6.20 19.08 -1.44
CA LEU A 82 -7.63 19.36 -1.55
C LEU A 82 -8.26 19.55 -0.17
N TYR A 83 -7.93 18.67 0.76
CA TYR A 83 -8.42 18.70 2.13
C TYR A 83 -7.28 19.04 3.07
N ASP A 84 -7.44 20.06 3.93
CA ASP A 84 -6.44 20.40 4.95
C ASP A 84 -6.44 19.35 6.05
N MET A 85 -5.74 18.24 5.81
CA MET A 85 -5.65 17.09 6.71
C MET A 85 -4.20 16.60 6.83
N GLU A 86 -3.92 15.81 7.85
CA GLU A 86 -2.72 14.99 7.91
C GLU A 86 -2.98 13.70 7.15
N GLY A 87 -2.05 13.28 6.30
CA GLY A 87 -2.19 12.07 5.52
C GLY A 87 -0.86 11.43 5.17
N GLY A 88 -0.86 10.09 5.09
CA GLY A 88 0.30 9.29 4.72
C GLY A 88 -0.11 7.96 4.09
N PHE A 89 0.77 7.37 3.30
CA PHE A 89 0.60 6.04 2.74
C PHE A 89 1.43 5.03 3.54
N LEU A 90 0.76 4.07 4.16
CA LEU A 90 1.40 3.00 4.94
C LEU A 90 1.33 1.70 4.16
N TYR A 91 2.50 1.17 3.80
CA TYR A 91 2.65 -0.04 3.01
C TYR A 91 3.42 -1.12 3.76
N LYS A 92 2.93 -2.34 3.68
CA LYS A 92 3.64 -3.54 4.13
C LYS A 92 3.71 -4.55 3.00
N VAL A 93 4.92 -4.85 2.54
CA VAL A 93 5.21 -5.96 1.62
C VAL A 93 5.42 -7.24 2.43
N ASN A 94 5.46 -8.41 1.75
CA ASN A 94 5.70 -9.70 2.39
C ASN A 94 6.90 -9.72 3.34
N ASP A 95 6.84 -10.60 4.33
CA ASP A 95 7.85 -10.66 5.41
C ASP A 95 9.26 -11.02 4.92
N HIS A 96 9.39 -11.77 3.80
CA HIS A 96 10.70 -12.10 3.23
C HIS A 96 11.43 -10.86 2.75
N THR A 97 10.80 -10.05 1.91
CA THR A 97 11.37 -8.80 1.38
C THR A 97 11.55 -7.75 2.48
N THR A 98 10.60 -7.64 3.40
CA THR A 98 10.71 -6.78 4.59
C THR A 98 11.97 -7.14 5.40
N LYS A 99 12.18 -8.42 5.71
CA LYS A 99 13.36 -8.89 6.45
C LYS A 99 14.64 -8.65 5.68
N LEU A 100 14.63 -8.84 4.36
CA LEU A 100 15.81 -8.62 3.52
C LEU A 100 16.25 -7.15 3.55
N ILE A 101 15.32 -6.21 3.44
CA ILE A 101 15.62 -4.77 3.55
C ILE A 101 16.17 -4.46 4.94
N ARG A 102 15.53 -4.92 6.01
CA ARG A 102 15.95 -4.65 7.39
C ARG A 102 17.33 -5.20 7.74
N THR A 103 17.71 -6.34 7.18
CA THR A 103 19.06 -6.86 7.35
C THR A 103 20.14 -6.07 6.61
N ASN A 104 19.77 -5.19 5.71
CA ASN A 104 20.69 -4.35 4.92
C ASN A 104 20.49 -2.84 5.20
N LEU A 105 19.87 -2.44 6.32
CA LEU A 105 19.62 -1.03 6.63
C LEU A 105 20.87 -0.17 6.68
N ASP A 106 22.01 -0.73 7.05
CA ASP A 106 23.27 0.02 7.11
C ASP A 106 23.92 0.22 5.72
N ASP A 107 23.53 -0.59 4.72
CA ASP A 107 24.00 -0.52 3.32
C ASP A 107 22.85 -0.87 2.35
N LEU A 108 21.93 0.07 2.19
CA LEU A 108 20.75 -0.13 1.33
C LEU A 108 21.10 -0.23 -0.16
N ASP A 109 22.20 0.37 -0.59
CA ASP A 109 22.62 0.34 -1.99
C ASP A 109 22.91 -1.08 -2.46
N LYS A 110 23.34 -1.95 -1.55
CA LYS A 110 23.54 -3.37 -1.82
C LYS A 110 22.30 -4.11 -2.31
N LEU A 111 21.11 -3.62 -1.98
CA LEU A 111 19.86 -4.24 -2.41
C LEU A 111 19.69 -4.19 -3.93
N TRP A 112 20.30 -3.21 -4.61
CA TRP A 112 20.30 -3.12 -6.07
C TRP A 112 21.09 -4.22 -6.78
N ASP A 113 22.02 -4.86 -6.07
CA ASP A 113 22.79 -6.01 -6.57
C ASP A 113 22.03 -7.34 -6.44
N TYR A 114 20.90 -7.36 -5.73
CA TYR A 114 20.12 -8.56 -5.53
C TYR A 114 19.24 -8.88 -6.73
N GLU A 115 18.99 -10.18 -6.97
CA GLU A 115 17.99 -10.61 -7.94
C GLU A 115 16.63 -10.05 -7.53
N MET A 116 15.88 -9.53 -8.49
CA MET A 116 14.54 -8.97 -8.31
C MET A 116 13.54 -9.83 -9.07
N LYS A 117 12.45 -10.20 -8.44
CA LYS A 117 11.47 -11.09 -9.05
C LYS A 117 10.04 -10.73 -8.67
N VAL A 118 9.19 -10.60 -9.69
CA VAL A 118 7.75 -10.53 -9.49
C VAL A 118 7.20 -11.91 -9.11
N LEU A 119 6.35 -11.95 -8.10
CA LEU A 119 5.60 -13.14 -7.70
C LEU A 119 4.49 -13.40 -8.72
N ASP A 120 4.77 -14.27 -9.68
CA ASP A 120 3.80 -14.68 -10.70
C ASP A 120 3.21 -16.04 -10.32
N PRO A 121 1.88 -16.16 -10.15
CA PRO A 121 1.24 -17.43 -9.86
C PRO A 121 1.30 -18.44 -11.01
N GLN A 122 1.71 -18.03 -12.22
CA GLN A 122 1.99 -18.93 -13.32
C GLN A 122 3.33 -19.67 -13.15
N ASP A 123 4.29 -19.07 -12.45
CA ASP A 123 5.58 -19.70 -12.15
C ASP A 123 5.46 -20.70 -10.99
N ALA A 124 4.71 -20.34 -9.95
CA ALA A 124 4.46 -21.17 -8.78
C ALA A 124 3.22 -20.70 -8.03
N GLU A 125 2.55 -21.63 -7.35
CA GLU A 125 1.36 -21.33 -6.55
C GLU A 125 1.69 -20.28 -5.47
N LEU A 126 0.89 -19.22 -5.41
CA LEU A 126 0.97 -18.18 -4.40
C LEU A 126 -0.09 -18.40 -3.31
N GLU A 127 0.27 -18.09 -2.08
CA GLU A 127 -0.62 -17.89 -0.95
C GLU A 127 -0.64 -16.42 -0.55
N GLY A 128 -1.51 -16.09 0.41
CA GLY A 128 -1.66 -14.73 0.91
C GLY A 128 -2.66 -13.90 0.15
N GLU A 129 -2.72 -12.66 0.55
CA GLU A 129 -3.73 -11.71 0.09
C GLU A 129 -3.12 -10.31 -0.06
N ASP A 130 -3.74 -9.50 -0.88
CA ASP A 130 -3.46 -8.06 -0.99
C ASP A 130 -4.66 -7.29 -0.42
N LEU A 131 -4.39 -6.50 0.61
CA LEU A 131 -5.33 -5.62 1.28
C LEU A 131 -5.02 -4.17 0.91
N VAL A 132 -5.98 -3.47 0.31
CA VAL A 132 -5.90 -2.03 0.08
C VAL A 132 -7.08 -1.33 0.73
N GLY A 133 -6.83 -0.21 1.39
CA GLY A 133 -7.86 0.49 2.11
C GLY A 133 -7.55 1.92 2.49
N VAL A 134 -8.54 2.55 3.09
CA VAL A 134 -8.47 3.89 3.65
C VAL A 134 -8.83 3.83 5.12
N LEU A 135 -8.03 4.48 5.96
CA LEU A 135 -8.28 4.70 7.37
C LEU A 135 -8.42 6.21 7.61
N LEU A 136 -9.59 6.65 8.03
CA LEU A 136 -9.88 8.02 8.42
C LEU A 136 -9.80 8.13 9.95
N VAL A 137 -8.88 8.95 10.43
CA VAL A 137 -8.62 9.15 11.86
C VAL A 137 -9.31 10.41 12.35
N TYR A 138 -10.19 10.26 13.32
CA TYR A 138 -10.88 11.34 14.04
C TYR A 138 -10.36 11.42 15.48
N PRO A 139 -10.65 12.48 16.21
CA PRO A 139 -10.17 12.63 17.60
C PRO A 139 -10.64 11.54 18.56
N ASP A 140 -11.80 10.94 18.30
CA ASP A 140 -12.48 9.99 19.18
C ASP A 140 -12.65 8.60 18.62
N LYS A 141 -12.47 8.41 17.32
CA LYS A 141 -12.66 7.12 16.62
C LYS A 141 -11.90 7.07 15.30
N GLU A 142 -11.94 5.91 14.67
CA GLU A 142 -11.44 5.73 13.30
C GLU A 142 -12.52 5.08 12.43
N ARG A 143 -12.58 5.49 11.16
CA ARG A 143 -13.41 4.84 10.14
C ARG A 143 -12.52 4.22 9.08
N TYR A 144 -12.90 3.05 8.61
CA TYR A 144 -12.13 2.38 7.57
C TYR A 144 -13.03 1.82 6.47
N MET A 145 -12.42 1.73 5.29
CA MET A 145 -12.91 0.95 4.17
C MET A 145 -11.72 0.23 3.54
N TYR A 146 -11.83 -1.06 3.33
CA TYR A 146 -10.79 -1.84 2.64
C TYR A 146 -11.41 -2.96 1.79
N ASN A 147 -10.61 -3.44 0.84
CA ASN A 147 -10.85 -4.65 0.07
C ASN A 147 -9.68 -5.61 0.30
N VAL A 148 -9.95 -6.91 0.26
CA VAL A 148 -8.94 -7.96 0.38
C VAL A 148 -9.10 -8.92 -0.78
N LEU A 149 -8.02 -9.16 -1.51
CA LEU A 149 -7.98 -10.05 -2.65
C LEU A 149 -7.04 -11.23 -2.37
N SER A 150 -7.58 -12.44 -2.28
CA SER A 150 -6.81 -13.66 -2.12
C SER A 150 -6.16 -14.07 -3.44
N ASN A 151 -4.86 -14.38 -3.44
CA ASN A 151 -4.16 -14.87 -4.62
C ASN A 151 -4.76 -16.16 -5.17
N GLU A 152 -5.18 -17.08 -4.31
CA GLU A 152 -5.81 -18.34 -4.73
C GLU A 152 -7.12 -18.08 -5.50
N ALA A 153 -8.00 -17.23 -4.97
CA ALA A 153 -9.28 -16.89 -5.58
C ALA A 153 -9.08 -16.14 -6.91
N ILE A 154 -8.18 -15.17 -6.95
CA ILE A 154 -7.89 -14.37 -8.15
C ILE A 154 -7.24 -15.25 -9.23
N PHE A 155 -6.24 -16.05 -8.89
CA PHE A 155 -5.61 -16.93 -9.86
C PHE A 155 -6.58 -17.98 -10.43
N SER A 156 -7.44 -18.53 -9.60
CA SER A 156 -8.46 -19.48 -10.05
C SER A 156 -9.30 -18.92 -11.22
N LYS A 157 -9.70 -17.65 -11.13
CA LYS A 157 -10.64 -17.01 -12.07
C LYS A 157 -9.93 -16.22 -13.18
N TYR A 158 -8.90 -15.46 -12.85
CA TYR A 158 -8.29 -14.46 -13.72
C TYR A 158 -6.87 -14.78 -14.17
N LYS A 159 -6.23 -15.81 -13.61
CA LYS A 159 -4.90 -16.30 -13.97
C LYS A 159 -3.78 -15.27 -13.76
N THR A 160 -3.92 -14.42 -12.74
CA THR A 160 -2.95 -13.39 -12.33
C THR A 160 -2.84 -13.34 -10.81
N ASN A 161 -1.94 -12.53 -10.26
CA ASN A 161 -1.86 -12.27 -8.82
C ASN A 161 -2.90 -11.22 -8.38
N ALA A 162 -3.07 -11.06 -7.06
CA ALA A 162 -4.07 -10.17 -6.48
C ALA A 162 -3.80 -8.70 -6.82
N THR A 163 -2.55 -8.24 -6.74
CA THR A 163 -2.15 -6.86 -7.00
C THR A 163 -2.38 -6.46 -8.47
N TYR A 164 -1.96 -7.30 -9.43
CA TYR A 164 -2.23 -7.02 -10.84
C TYR A 164 -3.72 -7.00 -11.17
N PHE A 165 -4.51 -7.86 -10.55
CA PHE A 165 -5.96 -7.82 -10.72
C PHE A 165 -6.57 -6.52 -10.18
N GLN A 166 -6.12 -6.06 -9.02
CA GLN A 166 -6.57 -4.81 -8.41
C GLN A 166 -6.27 -3.60 -9.30
N VAL A 167 -5.03 -3.50 -9.81
CA VAL A 167 -4.63 -2.47 -10.77
C VAL A 167 -5.46 -2.55 -12.05
N ALA A 168 -5.70 -3.76 -12.57
CA ALA A 168 -6.54 -3.95 -13.76
C ALA A 168 -7.99 -3.47 -13.55
N CYS A 169 -8.57 -3.62 -12.34
CA CYS A 169 -9.89 -3.07 -12.01
C CYS A 169 -9.89 -1.53 -12.05
N GLY A 170 -8.83 -0.89 -11.55
CA GLY A 170 -8.67 0.57 -11.63
C GLY A 170 -8.53 1.07 -13.07
N VAL A 171 -7.70 0.40 -13.88
CA VAL A 171 -7.54 0.71 -15.31
C VAL A 171 -8.86 0.53 -16.06
N TYR A 172 -9.58 -0.57 -15.84
CA TYR A 172 -10.89 -0.80 -16.44
C TYR A 172 -11.88 0.31 -16.07
N ALA A 173 -11.94 0.69 -14.80
CA ALA A 173 -12.83 1.76 -14.36
C ALA A 173 -12.47 3.11 -14.97
N SER A 174 -11.18 3.44 -15.05
CA SER A 174 -10.70 4.68 -15.68
C SER A 174 -11.04 4.75 -17.16
N LEU A 175 -10.83 3.67 -17.91
CA LEU A 175 -11.22 3.59 -19.32
C LEU A 175 -12.74 3.70 -19.50
N SER A 176 -13.52 3.07 -18.62
CA SER A 176 -14.97 3.15 -18.65
C SER A 176 -15.47 4.58 -18.44
N VAL A 177 -14.91 5.29 -17.46
CA VAL A 177 -15.21 6.71 -17.20
C VAL A 177 -14.88 7.56 -18.43
N LEU A 178 -13.69 7.38 -19.02
CA LEU A 178 -13.26 8.15 -20.19
C LEU A 178 -14.15 7.93 -21.43
N LEU A 179 -14.70 6.74 -21.57
CA LEU A 179 -15.50 6.37 -22.75
C LEU A 179 -17.01 6.63 -22.58
N LEU A 180 -17.53 6.52 -21.36
CA LEU A 180 -18.97 6.45 -21.10
C LEU A 180 -19.50 7.67 -20.32
N ASP A 181 -18.66 8.33 -19.50
CA ASP A 181 -19.07 9.47 -18.72
C ASP A 181 -18.74 10.80 -19.42
N GLN A 182 -19.52 11.84 -19.10
CA GLN A 182 -19.29 13.19 -19.66
C GLN A 182 -18.26 13.94 -18.82
N LEU A 183 -16.99 13.83 -19.20
CA LEU A 183 -15.90 14.50 -18.51
C LEU A 183 -15.57 15.86 -19.13
N PRO A 184 -15.11 16.83 -18.33
CA PRO A 184 -14.56 18.08 -18.85
C PRO A 184 -13.26 17.82 -19.62
N LYS A 185 -12.97 18.66 -20.61
CA LYS A 185 -11.69 18.61 -21.35
C LYS A 185 -10.60 19.23 -20.48
N GLY A 186 -9.49 18.52 -20.32
CA GLY A 186 -8.32 19.03 -19.59
C GLY A 186 -7.42 17.91 -19.09
N ALA A 187 -6.40 18.29 -18.31
CA ALA A 187 -5.56 17.41 -17.53
C ALA A 187 -5.96 17.59 -16.05
N PHE A 188 -6.28 16.50 -15.37
CA PHE A 188 -6.75 16.49 -13.99
C PHE A 188 -5.99 15.44 -13.20
N TYR A 189 -5.76 15.70 -11.93
CA TYR A 189 -5.45 14.63 -10.99
C TYR A 189 -6.69 13.72 -10.83
N VAL A 190 -6.45 12.43 -10.63
CA VAL A 190 -7.54 11.43 -10.56
C VAL A 190 -8.55 11.76 -9.46
N ASP A 191 -8.06 12.08 -8.26
CA ASP A 191 -8.89 12.48 -7.13
C ASP A 191 -9.66 13.78 -7.38
N GLU A 192 -9.05 14.77 -8.04
CA GLU A 192 -9.74 15.99 -8.44
C GLU A 192 -10.87 15.70 -9.43
N LEU A 193 -10.60 14.87 -10.43
CA LEU A 193 -11.60 14.46 -11.40
C LEU A 193 -12.76 13.72 -10.72
N LEU A 194 -12.46 12.72 -9.89
CA LEU A 194 -13.45 11.90 -9.21
C LEU A 194 -14.34 12.70 -8.23
N LEU A 195 -13.80 13.71 -7.58
CA LEU A 195 -14.51 14.49 -6.56
C LEU A 195 -15.25 15.71 -7.13
N LYS A 196 -14.83 16.24 -8.28
CA LYS A 196 -15.38 17.49 -8.86
C LYS A 196 -16.25 17.25 -10.08
N THR A 197 -16.42 16.03 -10.54
CA THR A 197 -17.25 15.68 -11.70
C THR A 197 -18.32 14.67 -11.35
N GLU A 198 -19.40 14.64 -12.14
CA GLU A 198 -20.34 13.55 -12.10
C GLU A 198 -19.77 12.38 -12.91
N ASN A 199 -19.35 11.33 -12.21
CA ASN A 199 -18.76 10.14 -12.82
C ASN A 199 -19.21 8.86 -12.10
N HIS A 200 -19.02 7.73 -12.77
CA HIS A 200 -19.41 6.42 -12.27
C HIS A 200 -18.21 5.52 -11.94
N TYR A 201 -17.03 6.09 -11.72
CA TYR A 201 -15.79 5.34 -11.46
C TYR A 201 -15.95 4.23 -10.41
N GLY A 202 -16.52 4.57 -9.25
CA GLY A 202 -16.75 3.59 -8.19
C GLY A 202 -17.67 2.44 -8.57
N ASN A 203 -18.65 2.68 -9.46
CA ASN A 203 -19.51 1.62 -9.98
C ASN A 203 -18.75 0.71 -10.93
N TYR A 204 -17.88 1.27 -11.77
CA TYR A 204 -17.06 0.47 -12.69
C TYR A 204 -16.03 -0.37 -11.94
N VAL A 205 -15.37 0.18 -10.91
CA VAL A 205 -14.49 -0.61 -10.04
C VAL A 205 -15.23 -1.79 -9.42
N LYS A 206 -16.42 -1.55 -8.86
CA LYS A 206 -17.23 -2.57 -8.19
C LYS A 206 -17.75 -3.66 -9.13
N TYR A 207 -17.66 -3.49 -10.43
CA TYR A 207 -18.06 -4.51 -11.39
C TYR A 207 -17.19 -5.78 -11.28
N TYR A 208 -15.91 -5.62 -11.00
CA TYR A 208 -14.99 -6.72 -10.82
C TYR A 208 -14.48 -6.86 -9.37
N MET A 209 -14.22 -5.76 -8.71
CA MET A 209 -13.73 -5.72 -7.32
C MET A 209 -14.92 -5.49 -6.39
N THR A 210 -15.41 -6.57 -5.83
CA THR A 210 -16.55 -6.62 -4.88
C THR A 210 -16.03 -6.68 -3.44
N ASP A 211 -16.92 -6.86 -2.48
CA ASP A 211 -16.61 -7.19 -1.09
C ASP A 211 -15.78 -6.13 -0.34
N PHE A 212 -16.11 -4.85 -0.57
CA PHE A 212 -15.59 -3.77 0.24
C PHE A 212 -16.13 -3.86 1.67
N ILE A 213 -15.22 -3.90 2.64
CA ILE A 213 -15.51 -3.96 4.07
C ILE A 213 -15.39 -2.54 4.63
N THR A 214 -16.45 -2.08 5.31
CA THR A 214 -16.48 -0.78 5.98
C THR A 214 -16.78 -0.96 7.45
N GLY A 215 -16.21 -0.10 8.30
CA GLY A 215 -16.47 -0.15 9.73
C GLY A 215 -15.84 1.02 10.50
N GLU A 216 -15.97 0.94 11.82
CA GLU A 216 -15.38 1.91 12.74
C GLU A 216 -14.59 1.15 13.83
N ASN A 217 -13.44 1.72 14.23
CA ASN A 217 -12.76 1.40 15.47
C ASN A 217 -13.32 2.34 16.55
N GLU A 218 -13.76 1.79 17.67
CA GLU A 218 -14.29 2.57 18.80
C GLU A 218 -13.23 3.43 19.50
N GLN A 219 -11.96 3.09 19.28
CA GLN A 219 -10.81 3.82 19.80
C GLN A 219 -9.90 4.21 18.64
N THR A 220 -9.15 5.29 18.83
CA THR A 220 -8.16 5.74 17.86
C THR A 220 -6.75 5.39 18.34
N ASP A 221 -5.91 4.91 17.43
CA ASP A 221 -4.46 4.81 17.64
C ASP A 221 -3.75 6.18 17.44
N GLY A 222 -4.52 7.23 17.13
CA GLY A 222 -4.03 8.59 16.93
C GLY A 222 -3.48 8.87 15.54
N LEU A 223 -2.85 10.02 15.40
CA LEU A 223 -2.17 10.46 14.17
C LEU A 223 -0.85 9.72 13.98
N LEU A 224 -0.17 9.93 12.85
CA LEU A 224 1.04 9.17 12.47
C LEU A 224 2.08 9.08 13.58
N HIS A 225 2.42 10.17 14.24
CA HIS A 225 3.43 10.19 15.30
C HIS A 225 3.05 9.40 16.56
N GLN A 226 1.76 9.17 16.82
CA GLN A 226 1.27 8.41 17.98
C GLN A 226 1.27 6.91 17.74
N ARG A 227 1.15 6.49 16.48
CA ARG A 227 1.16 5.08 16.05
C ARG A 227 2.52 4.59 15.56
N MET A 228 3.54 5.46 15.57
CA MET A 228 4.89 5.19 15.12
C MET A 228 5.71 4.43 16.16
N GLN A 229 6.47 3.45 15.70
CA GLN A 229 7.57 2.85 16.45
C GLN A 229 8.87 2.93 15.65
N ASN A 230 9.98 3.25 16.34
CA ASN A 230 11.31 3.24 15.74
C ASN A 230 12.00 1.93 16.10
N LEU A 231 12.26 1.09 15.09
CA LEU A 231 12.79 -0.27 15.28
C LEU A 231 14.22 -0.29 15.81
N ARG A 232 15.03 0.73 15.50
CA ARG A 232 16.40 0.84 16.05
C ARG A 232 16.40 1.05 17.56
N ASN A 233 15.35 1.63 18.10
CA ASN A 233 15.24 1.83 19.56
C ASN A 233 14.77 0.55 20.27
N LEU A 234 13.99 -0.31 19.61
CA LEU A 234 13.54 -1.57 20.20
C LEU A 234 14.69 -2.55 20.42
N ASP A 235 15.67 -2.60 19.51
CA ASP A 235 16.85 -3.48 19.61
C ASP A 235 17.83 -3.03 20.71
N SER A 236 17.70 -1.80 21.24
CA SER A 236 18.55 -1.27 22.31
C SER A 236 18.08 -1.64 23.71
N ASP A 237 16.81 -1.99 23.88
CA ASP A 237 16.21 -2.32 25.18
C ASP A 237 16.28 -3.82 25.52
N GLU A 238 16.73 -4.67 24.58
CA GLU A 238 16.96 -6.12 24.77
C GLU A 238 18.46 -6.45 24.99
N LYS A 239 19.34 -5.45 25.16
CA LYS A 239 20.75 -5.59 25.54
C LYS A 239 20.93 -5.09 26.96
#